data_84fb676d0ff4146c612a3386025fafdd
#
_entry.id   84fb676d0ff4146c612a3386025fafdd
#
_cell.length_a   1.000
_cell.length_b   1.000
_cell.length_c   1.000
_cell.angle_alpha   90.00
_cell.angle_beta   90.00
_cell.angle_gamma   90.00
#
_symmetry.space_group_name_H-M   'P 1'
#
loop_
_entity.id
_entity.type
_entity.pdbx_description
1 polymer ?
#
loop_
_entity_poly.entity_id
_entity_poly.type
_entity_poly.pdbx_seq_one_letter_code
_entity_poly.pdbx_strand_id
1 'polypeptide(L)'
;MNIEDLQPIVETIYQHNPSAYKRGGDVELLNSHIKAMQHLKEVNKIHYKEYNLTDLEALSIVILEGFGSSRFIQEPLYNRRKSNALTEVLIQNLDKALRKVPKNTHPVLYANDGFMRGNNRIGDIFTITGFFTTSKDDFDNAHSIKWIIEPLPEGQTKAHEIYKIVPMFTIRVDRTDSG
;
A
#
# COMPACT_ATOMS: atom_id res chain seq x y z
N MET A 1 -11.63 -15.85 -0.92
CA MET A 1 -10.29 -16.16 -1.45
C MET A 1 -9.28 -16.01 -0.33
N ASN A 2 -8.47 -17.02 -0.10
CA ASN A 2 -7.41 -17.05 0.92
C ASN A 2 -6.04 -16.82 0.26
N ILE A 3 -4.98 -16.72 1.07
CA ILE A 3 -3.61 -16.55 0.53
C ILE A 3 -3.20 -17.73 -0.35
N GLU A 4 -3.59 -18.94 0.02
CA GLU A 4 -3.30 -20.15 -0.73
C GLU A 4 -3.89 -20.10 -2.16
N ASP A 5 -5.00 -19.39 -2.34
CA ASP A 5 -5.65 -19.20 -3.65
C ASP A 5 -4.82 -18.31 -4.60
N LEU A 6 -3.83 -17.58 -4.08
CA LEU A 6 -2.90 -16.80 -4.90
C LEU A 6 -1.87 -17.67 -5.62
N GLN A 7 -1.54 -18.83 -5.07
CA GLN A 7 -0.48 -19.67 -5.63
C GLN A 7 -0.74 -20.06 -7.10
N PRO A 8 -1.91 -20.56 -7.49
CA PRO A 8 -2.19 -20.84 -8.91
C PRO A 8 -2.15 -19.61 -9.81
N ILE A 9 -2.58 -18.45 -9.29
CA ILE A 9 -2.53 -17.19 -10.05
C ILE A 9 -1.08 -16.80 -10.30
N VAL A 10 -0.24 -16.86 -9.27
CA VAL A 10 1.19 -16.55 -9.35
C VAL A 10 1.88 -17.51 -10.33
N GLU A 11 1.64 -18.80 -10.22
CA GLU A 11 2.20 -19.82 -11.12
C GLU A 11 1.80 -19.56 -12.57
N THR A 12 0.54 -19.28 -12.85
CA THR A 12 0.04 -18.98 -14.20
C THR A 12 0.70 -17.74 -14.79
N ILE A 13 0.86 -16.67 -13.99
CA ILE A 13 1.44 -15.40 -14.47
C ILE A 13 2.93 -15.54 -14.75
N TYR A 14 3.64 -16.25 -13.88
CA TYR A 14 5.09 -16.31 -13.91
C TYR A 14 5.66 -17.61 -14.54
N GLN A 15 4.79 -18.51 -14.97
CA GLN A 15 5.18 -19.77 -15.61
C GLN A 15 6.14 -19.57 -16.80
N HIS A 16 5.94 -18.48 -17.55
CA HIS A 16 6.78 -18.15 -18.70
C HIS A 16 7.78 -17.02 -18.42
N ASN A 17 7.91 -16.61 -17.15
CA ASN A 17 8.85 -15.57 -16.74
C ASN A 17 9.79 -16.06 -15.61
N PRO A 18 10.86 -16.82 -15.95
CA PRO A 18 11.80 -17.34 -14.97
C PRO A 18 12.46 -16.27 -14.08
N SER A 19 12.52 -15.02 -14.57
CA SER A 19 13.09 -13.90 -13.80
C SER A 19 12.27 -13.54 -12.57
N ALA A 20 10.97 -13.86 -12.55
CA ALA A 20 10.10 -13.62 -11.41
C ALA A 20 10.50 -14.42 -10.15
N TYR A 21 11.18 -15.56 -10.33
CA TYR A 21 11.66 -16.44 -9.26
C TYR A 21 13.11 -16.17 -8.85
N LYS A 22 13.81 -15.27 -9.53
CA LYS A 22 15.16 -14.86 -9.15
C LYS A 22 15.14 -13.99 -7.90
N ARG A 23 16.27 -13.88 -7.23
CA ARG A 23 16.45 -12.95 -6.13
C ARG A 23 16.05 -11.51 -6.55
N GLY A 24 15.22 -10.87 -5.77
CA GLY A 24 14.62 -9.57 -6.10
C GLY A 24 13.47 -9.62 -7.12
N GLY A 25 13.03 -10.83 -7.54
CA GLY A 25 11.88 -11.00 -8.42
C GLY A 25 10.53 -10.82 -7.72
N ASP A 26 9.46 -10.78 -8.51
CA ASP A 26 8.11 -10.49 -8.01
C ASP A 26 7.60 -11.58 -7.04
N VAL A 27 7.97 -12.85 -7.24
CA VAL A 27 7.57 -13.96 -6.35
C VAL A 27 8.26 -13.84 -4.99
N GLU A 28 9.55 -13.55 -4.95
CA GLU A 28 10.29 -13.33 -3.70
C GLU A 28 9.71 -12.13 -2.95
N LEU A 29 9.43 -11.04 -3.67
CA LEU A 29 8.85 -9.83 -3.11
C LEU A 29 7.45 -10.10 -2.53
N LEU A 30 6.59 -10.81 -3.26
CA LEU A 30 5.26 -11.20 -2.77
C LEU A 30 5.36 -12.07 -1.51
N ASN A 31 6.23 -13.07 -1.51
CA ASN A 31 6.44 -13.94 -0.35
C ASN A 31 6.96 -13.18 0.86
N SER A 32 7.81 -12.18 0.67
CA SER A 32 8.27 -11.31 1.77
C SER A 32 7.12 -10.51 2.38
N HIS A 33 6.19 -10.02 1.56
CA HIS A 33 4.99 -9.32 2.04
C HIS A 33 4.01 -10.25 2.76
N ILE A 34 3.86 -11.50 2.30
CA ILE A 34 3.04 -12.51 3.00
C ILE A 34 3.59 -12.76 4.41
N LYS A 35 4.91 -12.96 4.53
CA LYS A 35 5.56 -13.14 5.84
C LYS A 35 5.40 -11.90 6.72
N ALA A 36 5.59 -10.71 6.17
CA ALA A 36 5.40 -9.47 6.91
C ALA A 36 3.94 -9.31 7.39
N MET A 37 2.97 -9.62 6.55
CA MET A 37 1.55 -9.60 6.93
C MET A 37 1.25 -10.59 8.06
N GLN A 38 1.76 -11.82 7.97
CA GLN A 38 1.57 -12.83 9.01
C GLN A 38 2.13 -12.36 10.36
N HIS A 39 3.34 -11.78 10.35
CA HIS A 39 3.95 -11.21 11.54
C HIS A 39 3.13 -10.04 12.11
N LEU A 40 2.75 -9.09 11.28
CA LEU A 40 1.94 -7.94 11.70
C LEU A 40 0.57 -8.36 12.23
N LYS A 41 -0.04 -9.39 11.66
CA LYS A 41 -1.30 -9.97 12.15
C LYS A 41 -1.15 -10.52 13.56
N GLU A 42 -0.04 -11.20 13.89
CA GLU A 42 0.23 -11.69 15.25
C GLU A 42 0.45 -10.55 16.24
N VAL A 43 1.20 -9.52 15.87
CA VAL A 43 1.50 -8.36 16.72
C VAL A 43 0.25 -7.49 16.93
N ASN A 44 -0.53 -7.25 15.89
CA ASN A 44 -1.68 -6.34 15.88
C ASN A 44 -3.02 -7.08 15.84
N LYS A 45 -3.10 -8.30 16.33
CA LYS A 45 -4.27 -9.18 16.13
C LYS A 45 -5.60 -8.60 16.62
N ILE A 46 -5.57 -7.71 17.62
CA ILE A 46 -6.78 -7.04 18.11
C ILE A 46 -7.40 -6.20 16.98
N HIS A 47 -6.59 -5.41 16.27
CA HIS A 47 -7.05 -4.54 15.19
C HIS A 47 -7.48 -5.34 13.95
N TYR A 48 -6.79 -6.42 13.63
CA TYR A 48 -7.23 -7.33 12.55
C TYR A 48 -8.60 -7.95 12.84
N LYS A 49 -8.86 -8.34 14.09
CA LYS A 49 -10.16 -8.85 14.52
C LYS A 49 -11.24 -7.77 14.54
N GLU A 50 -10.91 -6.59 15.09
CA GLU A 50 -11.81 -5.46 15.19
C GLU A 50 -12.36 -5.05 13.81
N TYR A 51 -11.51 -5.01 12.78
CA TYR A 51 -11.92 -4.64 11.44
C TYR A 51 -12.37 -5.82 10.58
N ASN A 52 -12.33 -7.04 11.12
CA ASN A 52 -12.71 -8.28 10.43
C ASN A 52 -12.03 -8.40 9.05
N LEU A 53 -10.72 -8.17 9.01
CA LEU A 53 -9.92 -8.28 7.80
C LEU A 53 -9.65 -9.75 7.45
N THR A 54 -9.84 -10.10 6.20
CA THR A 54 -9.32 -11.37 5.65
C THR A 54 -7.80 -11.27 5.43
N ASP A 55 -7.14 -12.39 5.28
CA ASP A 55 -5.68 -12.40 5.04
C ASP A 55 -5.30 -11.70 3.74
N LEU A 56 -6.12 -11.80 2.69
CA LEU A 56 -5.89 -11.08 1.44
C LEU A 56 -6.12 -9.58 1.56
N GLU A 57 -7.11 -9.15 2.32
CA GLU A 57 -7.32 -7.74 2.61
C GLU A 57 -6.15 -7.16 3.39
N ALA A 58 -5.68 -7.87 4.41
CA ALA A 58 -4.51 -7.49 5.18
C ALA A 58 -3.23 -7.46 4.34
N LEU A 59 -3.01 -8.48 3.51
CA LEU A 59 -1.88 -8.54 2.58
C LEU A 59 -1.89 -7.34 1.62
N SER A 60 -3.05 -6.98 1.09
CA SER A 60 -3.17 -5.85 0.17
C SER A 60 -2.80 -4.52 0.82
N ILE A 61 -3.16 -4.30 2.09
CA ILE A 61 -2.71 -3.13 2.87
C ILE A 61 -1.19 -3.17 3.09
N VAL A 62 -0.63 -4.32 3.47
CA VAL A 62 0.80 -4.47 3.70
C VAL A 62 1.61 -4.25 2.42
N ILE A 63 1.13 -4.71 1.28
CA ILE A 63 1.75 -4.46 -0.02
C ILE A 63 1.68 -2.97 -0.37
N LEU A 64 0.55 -2.30 -0.13
CA LEU A 64 0.41 -0.87 -0.39
C LEU A 64 1.45 -0.04 0.35
N GLU A 65 1.75 -0.37 1.59
CA GLU A 65 2.71 0.32 2.44
C GLU A 65 4.16 -0.18 2.27
N GLY A 66 4.35 -1.26 1.53
CA GLY A 66 5.64 -1.92 1.34
C GLY A 66 6.30 -1.66 -0.01
N PHE A 67 7.46 -2.29 -0.21
CA PHE A 67 8.22 -2.20 -1.46
C PHE A 67 7.48 -2.73 -2.69
N GLY A 68 6.47 -3.59 -2.51
CA GLY A 68 5.63 -4.12 -3.58
C GLY A 68 4.57 -3.13 -4.09
N SER A 69 4.34 -2.02 -3.39
CA SER A 69 3.32 -1.04 -3.75
C SER A 69 3.41 -0.58 -5.20
N SER A 70 4.59 -0.17 -5.64
CA SER A 70 4.83 0.28 -7.00
C SER A 70 4.47 -0.82 -8.02
N ARG A 71 5.07 -2.01 -7.86
CA ARG A 71 4.94 -3.10 -8.83
C ARG A 71 3.55 -3.71 -8.92
N PHE A 72 2.91 -3.94 -7.77
CA PHE A 72 1.67 -4.71 -7.69
C PHE A 72 0.40 -3.86 -7.69
N ILE A 73 0.50 -2.58 -7.34
CA ILE A 73 -0.68 -1.72 -7.17
C ILE A 73 -0.55 -0.42 -7.98
N GLN A 74 0.46 0.40 -7.70
CA GLN A 74 0.51 1.77 -8.22
C GLN A 74 0.80 1.84 -9.73
N GLU A 75 1.84 1.16 -10.22
CA GLU A 75 2.18 1.20 -11.64
C GLU A 75 1.06 0.67 -12.55
N PRO A 76 0.34 -0.43 -12.21
CA PRO A 76 -0.83 -0.83 -12.96
C PRO A 76 -1.95 0.21 -12.97
N LEU A 77 -2.23 0.87 -11.83
CA LEU A 77 -3.25 1.92 -11.75
C LEU A 77 -2.90 3.17 -12.56
N TYR A 78 -1.61 3.50 -12.66
CA TYR A 78 -1.12 4.60 -13.50
C TYR A 78 -0.88 4.20 -14.96
N ASN A 79 -1.27 3.00 -15.38
CA ASN A 79 -1.02 2.44 -16.71
C ASN A 79 0.48 2.40 -17.11
N ARG A 80 1.36 2.37 -16.14
CA ARG A 80 2.82 2.24 -16.35
C ARG A 80 3.29 0.80 -16.43
N ARG A 81 2.44 -0.13 -16.00
CA ARG A 81 2.63 -1.57 -16.06
C ARG A 81 1.31 -2.23 -16.43
N LYS A 82 1.37 -3.28 -17.26
CA LYS A 82 0.18 -4.06 -17.61
C LYS A 82 -0.41 -4.71 -16.35
N SER A 83 -1.70 -4.53 -16.13
CA SER A 83 -2.44 -5.24 -15.10
C SER A 83 -2.46 -6.75 -15.38
N ASN A 84 -2.54 -7.54 -14.33
CA ASN A 84 -2.70 -9.00 -14.39
C ASN A 84 -3.65 -9.47 -13.29
N ALA A 85 -3.97 -10.75 -13.29
CA ALA A 85 -4.93 -11.31 -12.32
C ALA A 85 -4.50 -11.11 -10.86
N LEU A 86 -3.20 -11.17 -10.54
CA LEU A 86 -2.70 -10.89 -9.20
C LEU A 86 -2.95 -9.44 -8.80
N THR A 87 -2.60 -8.48 -9.66
CA THR A 87 -2.85 -7.04 -9.45
C THR A 87 -4.33 -6.78 -9.21
N GLU A 88 -5.21 -7.34 -10.03
CA GLU A 88 -6.65 -7.17 -9.90
C GLU A 88 -7.19 -7.69 -8.57
N VAL A 89 -6.76 -8.87 -8.16
CA VAL A 89 -7.12 -9.46 -6.85
C VAL A 89 -6.65 -8.57 -5.70
N LEU A 90 -5.41 -8.08 -5.74
CA LEU A 90 -4.87 -7.22 -4.69
C LEU A 90 -5.61 -5.88 -4.60
N ILE A 91 -5.88 -5.22 -5.72
CA ILE A 91 -6.60 -3.94 -5.75
C ILE A 91 -8.04 -4.12 -5.24
N GLN A 92 -8.75 -5.17 -5.66
CA GLN A 92 -10.10 -5.45 -5.18
C GLN A 92 -10.14 -5.71 -3.67
N ASN A 93 -9.16 -6.45 -3.14
CA ASN A 93 -9.09 -6.72 -1.71
C ASN A 93 -8.66 -5.48 -0.91
N LEU A 94 -7.79 -4.63 -1.47
CA LEU A 94 -7.45 -3.34 -0.87
C LEU A 94 -8.68 -2.42 -0.76
N ASP A 95 -9.50 -2.32 -1.80
CA ASP A 95 -10.74 -1.54 -1.75
C ASP A 95 -11.72 -2.07 -0.68
N LYS A 96 -11.86 -3.40 -0.58
CA LYS A 96 -12.66 -4.03 0.47
C LYS A 96 -12.11 -3.73 1.87
N ALA A 97 -10.79 -3.83 2.04
CA ALA A 97 -10.12 -3.55 3.30
C ALA A 97 -10.33 -2.10 3.75
N LEU A 98 -10.14 -1.15 2.84
CA LEU A 98 -10.31 0.27 3.13
C LEU A 98 -11.74 0.61 3.56
N ARG A 99 -12.75 -0.09 3.05
CA ARG A 99 -14.15 0.09 3.50
C ARG A 99 -14.42 -0.41 4.92
N LYS A 100 -13.56 -1.28 5.47
CA LYS A 100 -13.70 -1.84 6.82
C LYS A 100 -12.93 -1.05 7.87
N VAL A 101 -11.88 -0.36 7.48
CA VAL A 101 -11.06 0.43 8.40
C VAL A 101 -11.65 1.84 8.58
N PRO A 102 -11.39 2.52 9.71
CA PRO A 102 -11.96 3.81 10.01
C PRO A 102 -11.63 4.87 8.96
N LYS A 103 -12.52 5.83 8.78
CA LYS A 103 -12.25 7.07 8.08
C LYS A 103 -11.23 7.91 8.85
N ASN A 104 -10.44 8.68 8.12
CA ASN A 104 -9.49 9.60 8.72
C ASN A 104 -10.20 10.67 9.57
N THR A 105 -9.69 10.87 10.77
CA THR A 105 -10.14 11.90 11.72
C THR A 105 -9.09 12.99 11.94
N HIS A 106 -7.88 12.84 11.40
CA HIS A 106 -6.81 13.82 11.56
C HIS A 106 -7.04 15.03 10.66
N PRO A 107 -6.93 16.27 11.20
CA PRO A 107 -7.20 17.49 10.45
C PRO A 107 -6.12 17.80 9.41
N VAL A 108 -4.92 17.28 9.60
CA VAL A 108 -3.79 17.46 8.68
C VAL A 108 -3.09 16.12 8.47
N LEU A 109 -2.74 15.85 7.22
CA LEU A 109 -1.95 14.69 6.81
C LEU A 109 -0.69 15.15 6.09
N TYR A 110 0.37 14.35 6.16
CA TYR A 110 1.67 14.66 5.60
C TYR A 110 2.11 13.59 4.61
N ALA A 111 2.76 14.00 3.53
CA ALA A 111 3.45 13.10 2.63
C ALA A 111 4.71 13.77 2.07
N ASN A 112 5.67 12.96 1.65
CA ASN A 112 6.90 13.44 1.04
C ASN A 112 7.11 12.73 -0.30
N ASP A 113 7.34 13.51 -1.34
CA ASP A 113 7.56 13.04 -2.70
C ASP A 113 8.88 13.54 -3.27
N GLY A 114 9.46 12.76 -4.18
CA GLY A 114 10.62 13.19 -4.98
C GLY A 114 10.26 14.00 -6.22
N PHE A 115 8.97 14.14 -6.53
CA PHE A 115 8.48 14.85 -7.71
C PHE A 115 7.16 15.56 -7.42
N MET A 116 6.89 16.62 -8.15
CA MET A 116 5.65 17.39 -8.07
C MET A 116 4.51 16.63 -8.74
N ARG A 117 3.31 16.71 -8.15
CA ARG A 117 2.06 16.20 -8.73
C ARG A 117 1.25 17.37 -9.28
N GLY A 118 0.81 17.26 -10.53
CA GLY A 118 0.05 18.33 -11.21
C GLY A 118 0.91 19.55 -11.56
N ASN A 119 0.27 20.64 -11.92
CA ASN A 119 0.94 21.88 -12.31
C ASN A 119 1.36 22.76 -11.13
N ASN A 120 0.88 22.45 -9.93
CA ASN A 120 1.23 23.08 -8.66
C ASN A 120 1.03 24.60 -8.60
N ARG A 121 -0.02 25.10 -9.22
CA ARG A 121 -0.46 26.48 -9.11
C ARG A 121 -1.61 26.56 -8.10
N ILE A 122 -1.72 27.71 -7.44
CA ILE A 122 -2.86 27.96 -6.54
C ILE A 122 -4.17 27.85 -7.32
N GLY A 123 -5.08 27.01 -6.83
CA GLY A 123 -6.38 26.73 -7.47
C GLY A 123 -6.38 25.56 -8.44
N ASP A 124 -5.25 24.93 -8.72
CA ASP A 124 -5.20 23.73 -9.58
C ASP A 124 -5.94 22.55 -8.89
N ILE A 125 -6.69 21.83 -9.71
CA ILE A 125 -7.35 20.58 -9.33
C ILE A 125 -6.70 19.46 -10.14
N PHE A 126 -6.27 18.39 -9.48
CA PHE A 126 -5.75 17.22 -10.15
C PHE A 126 -6.26 15.93 -9.50
N THR A 127 -6.33 14.87 -10.28
CA THR A 127 -6.78 13.56 -9.81
C THR A 127 -5.59 12.62 -9.64
N ILE A 128 -5.54 11.93 -8.50
CA ILE A 128 -4.61 10.82 -8.27
C ILE A 128 -5.35 9.54 -8.61
N THR A 129 -4.90 8.82 -9.63
CA THR A 129 -5.53 7.57 -10.10
C THR A 129 -5.15 6.35 -9.27
N GLY A 130 -4.05 6.42 -8.51
CA GLY A 130 -3.60 5.40 -7.58
C GLY A 130 -3.98 5.72 -6.14
N PHE A 131 -3.45 4.94 -5.22
CA PHE A 131 -3.57 5.22 -3.79
C PHE A 131 -2.49 6.22 -3.36
N PHE A 132 -2.84 7.11 -2.45
CA PHE A 132 -1.91 8.09 -1.91
C PHE A 132 -1.73 7.84 -0.41
N THR A 133 -0.56 7.36 -0.05
CA THR A 133 -0.22 7.07 1.35
C THR A 133 0.29 8.32 2.03
N THR A 134 -0.17 8.55 3.25
CA THR A 134 0.13 9.74 4.05
C THR A 134 0.42 9.37 5.49
N SER A 135 1.04 10.26 6.24
CA SER A 135 1.25 10.15 7.68
C SER A 135 0.37 11.14 8.43
N LYS A 136 -0.10 10.74 9.61
CA LYS A 136 -0.72 11.66 10.58
C LYS A 136 0.31 12.55 11.29
N ASP A 137 1.56 12.11 11.33
CA ASP A 137 2.67 12.81 11.99
C ASP A 137 3.54 13.49 10.92
N ASP A 138 3.96 14.71 11.20
CA ASP A 138 4.95 15.40 10.39
C ASP A 138 6.30 14.68 10.48
N PHE A 139 6.89 14.41 9.35
CA PHE A 139 8.18 13.75 9.28
C PHE A 139 8.99 14.29 8.10
N ASP A 140 10.30 14.37 8.30
CA ASP A 140 11.23 14.69 7.23
C ASP A 140 11.89 13.41 6.70
N ASN A 141 12.08 13.42 5.38
CA ASN A 141 12.87 12.41 4.68
C ASN A 141 13.76 13.10 3.63
N ALA A 142 14.50 12.31 2.89
CA ALA A 142 15.40 12.82 1.84
C ALA A 142 14.68 13.38 0.59
N HIS A 143 13.35 13.34 0.54
CA HIS A 143 12.58 13.89 -0.58
C HIS A 143 12.42 15.40 -0.46
N SER A 144 12.44 16.08 -1.60
CA SER A 144 12.47 17.54 -1.68
C SER A 144 11.11 18.21 -1.56
N ILE A 145 10.01 17.45 -1.69
CA ILE A 145 8.66 17.99 -1.70
C ILE A 145 7.88 17.42 -0.53
N LYS A 146 7.41 18.32 0.33
CA LYS A 146 6.51 18.01 1.44
C LYS A 146 5.09 18.42 1.06
N TRP A 147 4.18 17.49 1.14
CA TRP A 147 2.74 17.73 1.03
C TRP A 147 2.16 17.92 2.43
N ILE A 148 1.45 19.02 2.62
CA ILE A 148 0.61 19.27 3.79
C ILE A 148 -0.82 19.25 3.27
N ILE A 149 -1.62 18.29 3.73
CA ILE A 149 -2.92 17.97 3.17
C ILE A 149 -3.98 18.20 4.22
N GLU A 150 -4.95 19.03 3.91
CA GLU A 150 -6.16 19.21 4.70
C GLU A 150 -7.26 18.31 4.10
N PRO A 151 -7.52 17.12 4.67
CA PRO A 151 -8.55 16.23 4.15
C PRO A 151 -9.93 16.80 4.40
N LEU A 152 -10.89 16.41 3.57
CA LEU A 152 -12.30 16.70 3.83
C LEU A 152 -12.73 16.11 5.18
N PRO A 153 -13.76 16.64 5.83
CA PRO A 153 -14.31 16.12 7.08
C PRO A 153 -14.63 14.62 7.00
N GLU A 154 -14.63 13.93 8.14
CA GLU A 154 -14.79 12.48 8.26
C GLU A 154 -15.90 11.88 7.38
N GLY A 155 -17.09 12.52 7.34
CA GLY A 155 -18.23 12.05 6.54
C GLY A 155 -18.05 12.20 5.02
N GLN A 156 -17.05 12.96 4.55
CA GLN A 156 -16.83 13.28 3.13
C GLN A 156 -15.47 12.79 2.62
N THR A 157 -14.51 12.59 3.52
CA THR A 157 -13.16 12.16 3.14
C THR A 157 -13.16 10.73 2.57
N LYS A 158 -12.26 10.51 1.60
CA LYS A 158 -11.91 9.16 1.12
C LYS A 158 -10.66 8.59 1.82
N ALA A 159 -10.03 9.36 2.70
CA ALA A 159 -8.88 8.90 3.46
C ALA A 159 -9.30 7.92 4.57
N HIS A 160 -8.48 6.91 4.81
CA HIS A 160 -8.69 5.88 5.81
C HIS A 160 -7.46 5.70 6.70
N GLU A 161 -7.68 5.32 7.95
CA GLU A 161 -6.63 5.12 8.95
C GLU A 161 -6.17 3.66 8.96
N ILE A 162 -4.99 3.39 8.43
CA ILE A 162 -4.40 2.04 8.38
C ILE A 162 -3.21 1.85 9.32
N TYR A 163 -2.79 2.90 10.04
CA TYR A 163 -1.59 2.86 10.88
C TYR A 163 -1.64 1.83 12.03
N LYS A 164 -2.83 1.43 12.44
CA LYS A 164 -3.01 0.34 13.43
C LYS A 164 -2.76 -1.05 12.84
N ILE A 165 -2.84 -1.17 11.52
CA ILE A 165 -2.58 -2.41 10.78
C ILE A 165 -1.10 -2.48 10.39
N VAL A 166 -0.57 -1.40 9.82
CA VAL A 166 0.82 -1.28 9.40
C VAL A 166 1.45 -0.04 10.05
N PRO A 167 2.11 -0.18 11.19
CA PRO A 167 2.81 0.93 11.85
C PRO A 167 3.96 1.44 10.97
N MET A 168 4.04 2.76 10.79
CA MET A 168 5.00 3.41 9.89
C MET A 168 6.48 3.09 10.16
N PHE A 169 6.86 2.90 11.41
CA PHE A 169 8.26 2.60 11.74
C PHE A 169 8.70 1.19 11.35
N THR A 170 7.77 0.26 11.08
CA THR A 170 8.09 -1.08 10.57
C THR A 170 8.68 -1.02 9.16
N ILE A 171 8.35 0.02 8.39
CA ILE A 171 8.83 0.24 7.02
C ILE A 171 10.19 0.96 7.00
N ARG A 172 10.54 1.72 8.05
CA ARG A 172 11.80 2.49 8.12
C ARG A 172 13.03 1.67 8.52
N VAL A 173 12.83 0.54 9.20
CA VAL A 173 13.96 -0.27 9.70
C VAL A 173 14.75 -0.91 8.56
N ASP A 174 14.09 -1.26 7.46
CA ASP A 174 14.73 -1.91 6.32
C ASP A 174 15.55 -0.97 5.41
N ARG A 175 15.51 0.35 5.64
CA ARG A 175 16.29 1.34 4.87
C ARG A 175 17.66 1.67 5.46
N THR A 176 17.92 1.29 6.69
CA THR A 176 19.20 1.62 7.37
C THR A 176 20.31 0.62 7.12
N ASP A 177 20.00 -0.55 6.57
CA ASP A 177 20.99 -1.62 6.33
C ASP A 177 21.47 -1.71 4.88
N SER A 178 21.16 -0.73 4.04
CA SER A 178 21.68 -0.62 2.67
C SER A 178 22.60 0.60 2.53
N GLY A 179 23.56 0.65 3.44
CA GLY A 179 24.72 1.52 3.30
C GLY A 179 25.78 0.84 2.48
#